data_54a0bc2eb8c3d1e6f10bd5305c74ed13
#
_entry.id   54a0bc2eb8c3d1e6f10bd5305c74ed13
#
_cell.length_a   1.000
_cell.length_b   1.000
_cell.length_c   1.000
_cell.angle_alpha   90.00
_cell.angle_beta   90.00
_cell.angle_gamma   90.00
#
_symmetry.space_group_name_H-M   'P 1'
#
loop_
_entity.id
_entity.type
_entity.pdbx_description
1 polymer ?
#
loop_
_entity_poly.entity_id
_entity_poly.type
_entity_poly.pdbx_seq_one_letter_code
_entity_poly.pdbx_strand_id
1 'polypeptide(L)'
;MKIFDKNKLEKINDRQLRYKIVYSILFILMIALVVKLFHLTIMNGDDYRDKADNNRLKDVKITAPRGNIYDRNGKLLAGVKTSPAVQILKDEFNRLNKDEKVSKIEELTRILNKDGASWDTDDYFLGINYFVYSSDVDYFTESKSPKEKVLDIILENKLVEDILKLRIEKNSSSKFSYYIIKKVIRDLQLKGIYVPSDFFDVDNGDISFSKDKKYEEYAKDKDLSKGIYSHVADLVKDDKSIIRKILDQPLARKLVYDELKKKNLLKNIELSPLVDLNRYNLLLIKSELNKQNSKVTLETSAKDDFYNMVRKFTMDKLLSYVKVDKKGNKIIPAEILLKKLEEKNIDTNVEYTLVKDEKDKEKVQFNYKDNEKKDIEPLTHLISLAEENNLLYDFVLSDDIKNIAQEVNTENNIILKISITNKSFDYVYNINRTEIKNRYKVKDDYTGESLFSTLKKTYSIEDLDDYTAYSYLVLNRKVELQGDKAYIPITLTYGISEPCVSHIKEKFE
;
A
#
# COMPACT_ATOMS: atom_id res chain seq x y z
N MET A 1 51.51 -12.43 -82.03
CA MET A 1 50.21 -11.78 -82.11
C MET A 1 49.40 -12.34 -80.94
N LYS A 2 49.29 -11.58 -79.85
CA LYS A 2 48.57 -12.03 -78.61
C LYS A 2 47.11 -11.88 -78.83
N ILE A 3 46.40 -12.99 -78.91
CA ILE A 3 44.95 -13.00 -78.88
C ILE A 3 44.50 -12.56 -77.45
N PHE A 4 44.03 -11.33 -77.35
CA PHE A 4 43.41 -10.84 -76.10
C PHE A 4 42.12 -11.61 -75.87
N ASP A 5 42.04 -12.36 -74.75
CA ASP A 5 40.95 -13.19 -74.40
C ASP A 5 39.72 -12.33 -74.10
N LYS A 6 38.80 -12.29 -75.06
CA LYS A 6 37.56 -11.49 -75.00
C LYS A 6 36.70 -11.77 -73.73
N ASN A 7 36.73 -12.98 -73.27
CA ASN A 7 36.06 -13.44 -72.07
C ASN A 7 36.62 -12.83 -70.77
N LYS A 8 37.89 -12.45 -70.74
CA LYS A 8 38.57 -11.86 -69.62
C LYS A 8 38.24 -10.34 -69.51
N LEU A 9 38.02 -9.69 -70.65
CA LEU A 9 37.60 -8.29 -70.73
C LEU A 9 36.11 -8.13 -70.33
N GLU A 10 35.23 -9.06 -70.76
CA GLU A 10 33.82 -9.06 -70.36
C GLU A 10 33.68 -9.30 -68.87
N LYS A 11 34.44 -10.24 -68.25
CA LYS A 11 34.43 -10.44 -66.78
C LYS A 11 34.95 -9.27 -65.97
N ILE A 12 35.92 -8.52 -66.49
CA ILE A 12 36.48 -7.32 -65.86
C ILE A 12 35.43 -6.17 -65.95
N ASN A 13 34.76 -6.03 -67.10
CA ASN A 13 33.73 -5.03 -67.29
C ASN A 13 32.50 -5.31 -66.39
N ASP A 14 32.11 -6.54 -66.24
CA ASP A 14 31.01 -6.99 -65.39
C ASP A 14 31.33 -6.77 -63.88
N ARG A 15 32.58 -6.95 -63.44
CA ARG A 15 33.03 -6.60 -62.08
C ARG A 15 32.98 -5.09 -61.86
N GLN A 16 33.49 -4.31 -62.79
CA GLN A 16 33.47 -2.84 -62.69
C GLN A 16 32.03 -2.28 -62.67
N LEU A 17 31.12 -2.88 -63.45
CA LEU A 17 29.73 -2.52 -63.44
C LEU A 17 29.07 -2.81 -62.08
N ARG A 18 29.33 -3.96 -61.48
CA ARG A 18 28.85 -4.33 -60.14
C ARG A 18 29.35 -3.36 -59.08
N TYR A 19 30.64 -3.01 -59.08
CA TYR A 19 31.17 -1.99 -58.17
C TYR A 19 30.55 -0.62 -58.36
N LYS A 20 30.30 -0.20 -59.59
CA LYS A 20 29.61 1.08 -59.88
C LYS A 20 28.18 1.07 -59.34
N ILE A 21 27.45 -0.02 -59.48
CA ILE A 21 26.10 -0.19 -58.93
C ILE A 21 26.13 -0.12 -57.40
N VAL A 22 27.04 -0.84 -56.75
CA VAL A 22 27.20 -0.84 -55.28
C VAL A 22 27.54 0.57 -54.78
N TYR A 23 28.51 1.26 -55.43
CA TYR A 23 28.87 2.60 -55.06
C TYR A 23 27.72 3.62 -55.29
N SER A 24 26.92 3.44 -56.34
CA SER A 24 25.74 4.27 -56.59
C SER A 24 24.69 4.08 -55.52
N ILE A 25 24.42 2.83 -55.08
CA ILE A 25 23.50 2.53 -53.99
C ILE A 25 23.98 3.15 -52.69
N LEU A 26 25.29 2.97 -52.36
CA LEU A 26 25.86 3.58 -51.16
C LEU A 26 25.81 5.10 -51.18
N PHE A 27 26.05 5.70 -52.35
CA PHE A 27 25.96 7.15 -52.51
C PHE A 27 24.55 7.66 -52.32
N ILE A 28 23.54 6.96 -52.86
CA ILE A 28 22.11 7.31 -52.67
C ILE A 28 21.73 7.16 -51.19
N LEU A 29 22.18 6.09 -50.52
CA LEU A 29 21.93 5.92 -49.07
C LEU A 29 22.60 7.03 -48.24
N MET A 30 23.80 7.43 -48.61
CA MET A 30 24.52 8.52 -47.95
C MET A 30 23.76 9.86 -48.11
N ILE A 31 23.26 10.14 -49.33
CA ILE A 31 22.42 11.34 -49.56
C ILE A 31 21.17 11.25 -48.72
N ALA A 32 20.45 10.13 -48.68
CA ALA A 32 19.26 9.97 -47.88
C ALA A 32 19.52 10.19 -46.37
N LEU A 33 20.67 9.72 -45.85
CA LEU A 33 21.08 10.00 -44.47
C LEU A 33 21.35 11.50 -44.23
N VAL A 34 22.05 12.16 -45.15
CA VAL A 34 22.34 13.59 -45.03
C VAL A 34 21.06 14.40 -45.07
N VAL A 35 20.12 14.09 -45.98
CA VAL A 35 18.79 14.72 -46.03
C VAL A 35 18.00 14.51 -44.77
N LYS A 36 18.04 13.26 -44.24
CA LYS A 36 17.37 12.94 -42.98
C LYS A 36 17.98 13.67 -41.78
N LEU A 37 19.30 13.78 -41.74
CA LEU A 37 20.02 14.50 -40.70
C LEU A 37 19.71 16.02 -40.80
N PHE A 38 19.69 16.59 -41.99
CA PHE A 38 19.31 17.98 -42.23
C PHE A 38 17.87 18.25 -41.74
N HIS A 39 16.94 17.37 -42.10
CA HIS A 39 15.56 17.48 -41.66
C HIS A 39 15.40 17.41 -40.12
N LEU A 40 16.14 16.49 -39.48
CA LEU A 40 16.11 16.33 -38.01
C LEU A 40 16.78 17.51 -37.29
N THR A 41 17.91 18.04 -37.84
CA THR A 41 18.74 18.99 -37.12
C THR A 41 18.33 20.43 -37.40
N ILE A 42 17.89 20.74 -38.64
CA ILE A 42 17.58 22.11 -39.05
C ILE A 42 16.09 22.36 -39.15
N MET A 43 15.31 21.45 -39.75
CA MET A 43 13.87 21.69 -39.90
C MET A 43 13.08 21.38 -38.63
N ASN A 44 13.45 20.33 -37.89
CA ASN A 44 12.79 19.95 -36.65
C ASN A 44 13.68 20.19 -35.43
N GLY A 45 14.81 20.87 -35.56
CA GLY A 45 15.78 21.11 -34.49
C GLY A 45 15.19 21.78 -33.27
N ASP A 46 14.36 22.79 -33.49
CA ASP A 46 13.70 23.49 -32.38
C ASP A 46 12.68 22.63 -31.67
N ASP A 47 11.87 21.82 -32.40
CA ASP A 47 10.93 20.86 -31.80
C ASP A 47 11.63 19.82 -30.95
N TYR A 48 12.79 19.31 -31.40
CA TYR A 48 13.57 18.34 -30.62
C TYR A 48 14.30 19.00 -29.46
N ARG A 49 14.68 20.28 -29.60
CA ARG A 49 15.26 21.07 -28.51
C ARG A 49 14.22 21.34 -27.43
N ASP A 50 13.02 21.75 -27.81
CA ASP A 50 11.89 21.97 -26.90
C ASP A 50 11.49 20.66 -26.19
N LYS A 51 11.48 19.51 -26.91
CA LYS A 51 11.26 18.21 -26.30
C LYS A 51 12.37 17.81 -25.33
N ALA A 52 13.62 18.13 -25.67
CA ALA A 52 14.77 17.86 -24.79
C ALA A 52 14.73 18.78 -23.55
N ASP A 53 14.38 20.04 -23.72
CA ASP A 53 14.27 21.00 -22.61
C ASP A 53 13.04 20.68 -21.74
N ASN A 54 11.90 20.31 -22.32
CA ASN A 54 10.74 19.80 -21.59
C ASN A 54 11.02 18.49 -20.83
N ASN A 55 11.90 17.63 -21.34
CA ASN A 55 12.37 16.45 -20.61
C ASN A 55 13.39 16.80 -19.51
N ARG A 56 14.05 17.94 -19.58
CA ARG A 56 14.96 18.47 -18.54
C ARG A 56 14.22 19.29 -17.49
N LEU A 57 13.20 20.05 -17.90
CA LEU A 57 12.34 20.77 -16.98
C LEU A 57 11.37 19.80 -16.32
N LYS A 58 11.61 19.50 -15.07
CA LYS A 58 10.71 18.70 -14.26
C LYS A 58 9.63 19.61 -13.69
N ASP A 59 8.46 19.62 -14.31
CA ASP A 59 7.30 20.28 -13.72
C ASP A 59 6.85 19.52 -12.47
N VAL A 60 7.30 19.96 -11.32
CA VAL A 60 6.78 19.50 -10.05
C VAL A 60 5.43 20.17 -9.81
N LYS A 61 4.34 19.44 -10.00
CA LYS A 61 2.99 19.94 -9.66
C LYS A 61 2.93 20.20 -8.15
N ILE A 62 3.08 21.45 -7.76
CA ILE A 62 2.79 21.88 -6.39
C ILE A 62 1.27 21.99 -6.30
N THR A 63 0.65 21.05 -5.60
CA THR A 63 -0.79 21.12 -5.33
C THR A 63 -1.06 22.33 -4.46
N ALA A 64 -1.92 23.24 -4.91
CA ALA A 64 -2.31 24.41 -4.13
C ALA A 64 -2.91 23.95 -2.78
N PRO A 65 -2.54 24.60 -1.67
CA PRO A 65 -3.13 24.29 -0.37
C PRO A 65 -4.65 24.55 -0.43
N ARG A 66 -5.42 23.72 0.27
CA ARG A 66 -6.85 23.95 0.43
C ARG A 66 -7.07 25.25 1.20
N GLY A 67 -8.16 25.97 0.92
CA GLY A 67 -8.54 27.16 1.67
C GLY A 67 -8.95 26.84 3.11
N ASN A 68 -8.79 27.80 3.99
CA ASN A 68 -9.32 27.71 5.36
C ASN A 68 -10.84 27.87 5.35
N ILE A 69 -11.51 27.19 6.27
CA ILE A 69 -12.96 27.29 6.49
C ILE A 69 -13.18 28.05 7.80
N TYR A 70 -13.94 29.13 7.72
CA TYR A 70 -14.29 29.98 8.88
C TYR A 70 -15.78 29.90 9.17
N ASP A 71 -16.17 30.10 10.42
CA ASP A 71 -17.56 30.33 10.77
C ASP A 71 -18.01 31.76 10.39
N ARG A 72 -19.29 32.06 10.59
CA ARG A 72 -19.87 33.36 10.32
C ARG A 72 -19.25 34.52 11.14
N ASN A 73 -18.55 34.21 12.22
CA ASN A 73 -17.90 35.19 13.10
C ASN A 73 -16.39 35.32 12.80
N GLY A 74 -15.89 34.66 11.73
CA GLY A 74 -14.49 34.65 11.34
C GLY A 74 -13.61 33.69 12.13
N LYS A 75 -14.19 32.81 12.97
CA LYS A 75 -13.45 31.81 13.72
C LYS A 75 -13.07 30.64 12.80
N LEU A 76 -11.77 30.27 12.78
CA LEU A 76 -11.26 29.16 11.98
C LEU A 76 -11.89 27.83 12.44
N LEU A 77 -12.67 27.17 11.56
CA LEU A 77 -13.26 25.85 11.78
C LEU A 77 -12.35 24.74 11.26
N ALA A 78 -11.73 24.93 10.09
CA ALA A 78 -10.77 24.02 9.53
C ALA A 78 -9.73 24.82 8.73
N GLY A 79 -8.46 24.46 8.86
CA GLY A 79 -7.34 25.14 8.18
C GLY A 79 -6.33 24.16 7.63
N VAL A 80 -5.43 24.67 6.78
CA VAL A 80 -4.33 23.91 6.21
C VAL A 80 -3.05 24.28 6.95
N LYS A 81 -2.36 23.26 7.44
CA LYS A 81 -1.00 23.40 7.99
C LYS A 81 0.00 22.80 7.01
N THR A 82 0.97 23.58 6.59
CA THR A 82 2.10 23.08 5.80
C THR A 82 2.92 22.13 6.67
N SER A 83 3.28 20.99 6.10
CA SER A 83 4.03 19.96 6.81
C SER A 83 5.23 19.54 5.97
N PRO A 84 6.46 19.68 6.48
CA PRO A 84 7.64 19.21 5.79
C PRO A 84 7.55 17.71 5.51
N ALA A 85 8.03 17.29 4.34
CA ALA A 85 8.06 15.89 3.94
C ALA A 85 9.48 15.48 3.51
N VAL A 86 9.83 14.23 3.73
CA VAL A 86 11.05 13.64 3.20
C VAL A 86 10.70 12.90 1.91
N GLN A 87 11.44 13.21 0.86
CA GLN A 87 11.23 12.63 -0.46
C GLN A 87 12.54 12.09 -1.03
N ILE A 88 12.44 11.02 -1.83
CA ILE A 88 13.56 10.45 -2.58
C ILE A 88 13.30 10.64 -4.07
N LEU A 89 14.30 11.10 -4.80
CA LEU A 89 14.31 11.13 -6.26
C LEU A 89 14.93 9.82 -6.79
N LYS A 90 14.17 9.09 -7.58
CA LYS A 90 14.60 7.78 -8.13
C LYS A 90 15.88 7.88 -8.93
N ASP A 91 16.01 8.89 -9.78
CA ASP A 91 17.18 9.04 -10.64
C ASP A 91 18.46 9.26 -9.83
N GLU A 92 18.40 10.09 -8.79
CA GLU A 92 19.54 10.35 -7.91
C GLU A 92 19.89 9.13 -7.07
N PHE A 93 18.86 8.48 -6.50
CA PHE A 93 19.06 7.25 -5.75
C PHE A 93 19.70 6.14 -6.60
N ASN A 94 19.33 5.99 -7.87
CA ASN A 94 19.87 4.96 -8.74
C ASN A 94 21.30 5.23 -9.22
N ARG A 95 21.76 6.48 -9.16
CA ARG A 95 23.19 6.83 -9.46
C ARG A 95 24.14 6.39 -8.38
N LEU A 96 23.65 6.20 -7.16
CA LEU A 96 24.48 5.77 -6.03
C LEU A 96 24.88 4.31 -6.20
N ASN A 97 26.13 3.98 -5.87
CA ASN A 97 26.56 2.60 -5.72
C ASN A 97 25.96 1.95 -4.46
N LYS A 98 26.17 0.65 -4.28
CA LYS A 98 25.58 -0.12 -3.16
C LYS A 98 25.98 0.47 -1.80
N ASP A 99 27.27 0.71 -1.59
CA ASP A 99 27.78 1.15 -0.29
C ASP A 99 27.31 2.56 0.05
N GLU A 100 27.24 3.44 -0.93
CA GLU A 100 26.64 4.76 -0.81
C GLU A 100 25.15 4.70 -0.45
N LYS A 101 24.39 3.81 -1.12
CA LYS A 101 22.96 3.59 -0.80
C LYS A 101 22.79 3.12 0.64
N VAL A 102 23.56 2.13 1.07
CA VAL A 102 23.53 1.61 2.45
C VAL A 102 23.83 2.73 3.44
N SER A 103 24.92 3.45 3.26
CA SER A 103 25.31 4.56 4.15
C SER A 103 24.24 5.65 4.21
N LYS A 104 23.71 6.07 3.08
CA LYS A 104 22.66 7.10 3.03
C LYS A 104 21.34 6.63 3.67
N ILE A 105 20.95 5.38 3.46
CA ILE A 105 19.74 4.79 4.07
C ILE A 105 19.93 4.68 5.59
N GLU A 106 21.07 4.20 6.04
CA GLU A 106 21.40 4.11 7.47
C GLU A 106 21.33 5.50 8.15
N GLU A 107 21.94 6.52 7.54
CA GLU A 107 21.89 7.88 8.04
C GLU A 107 20.48 8.47 8.02
N LEU A 108 19.74 8.30 6.93
CA LEU A 108 18.36 8.78 6.81
C LEU A 108 17.44 8.14 7.85
N THR A 109 17.46 6.82 7.98
CA THR A 109 16.62 6.11 8.95
C THR A 109 17.01 6.45 10.38
N ARG A 110 18.31 6.69 10.66
CA ARG A 110 18.78 7.18 11.95
C ARG A 110 18.18 8.54 12.30
N ILE A 111 18.20 9.49 11.36
CA ILE A 111 17.61 10.82 11.56
C ILE A 111 16.10 10.72 11.76
N LEU A 112 15.39 9.94 10.96
CA LEU A 112 13.95 9.76 11.07
C LEU A 112 13.54 9.08 12.38
N ASN A 113 14.26 8.06 12.82
CA ASN A 113 14.04 7.39 14.11
C ASN A 113 14.27 8.36 15.27
N LYS A 114 15.30 9.22 15.17
CA LYS A 114 15.58 10.26 16.16
C LYS A 114 14.44 11.28 16.25
N ASP A 115 13.79 11.62 15.15
CA ASP A 115 12.63 12.52 15.10
C ASP A 115 11.31 11.83 15.55
N GLY A 116 11.28 10.50 15.65
CA GLY A 116 10.05 9.72 15.87
C GLY A 116 9.16 9.64 14.63
N ALA A 117 9.68 9.94 13.44
CA ALA A 117 8.94 9.84 12.19
C ALA A 117 8.77 8.38 11.74
N SER A 118 7.60 8.06 11.18
CA SER A 118 7.36 6.77 10.54
C SER A 118 7.75 6.84 9.07
N TRP A 119 8.54 5.90 8.60
CA TRP A 119 9.04 5.86 7.22
C TRP A 119 8.87 4.48 6.56
N ASP A 120 8.73 3.44 7.34
CA ASP A 120 8.39 2.10 6.88
C ASP A 120 6.92 2.05 6.46
N THR A 121 6.61 1.26 5.45
CA THR A 121 5.27 1.19 4.88
C THR A 121 4.73 -0.22 4.85
N ASP A 122 3.41 -0.30 4.91
CA ASP A 122 2.64 -1.53 4.77
C ASP A 122 2.69 -2.15 3.34
N ASP A 123 3.32 -1.46 2.38
CA ASP A 123 3.39 -1.90 0.98
C ASP A 123 4.51 -2.91 0.71
N TYR A 124 5.31 -3.27 1.71
CA TYR A 124 6.33 -4.27 1.56
C TYR A 124 5.78 -5.66 1.87
N PHE A 125 6.32 -6.67 1.20
CA PHE A 125 5.86 -8.07 1.34
C PHE A 125 6.48 -8.84 2.52
N LEU A 126 7.49 -8.25 3.18
CA LEU A 126 8.06 -8.74 4.42
C LEU A 126 7.76 -7.78 5.57
N GLY A 127 7.44 -8.32 6.71
CA GLY A 127 7.31 -7.58 7.96
C GLY A 127 8.34 -8.01 9.00
N ILE A 128 8.85 -7.07 9.77
CA ILE A 128 9.81 -7.33 10.85
C ILE A 128 9.14 -7.08 12.21
N ASN A 129 9.40 -7.97 13.17
CA ASN A 129 8.89 -7.90 14.55
C ASN A 129 7.35 -7.81 14.64
N TYR A 130 6.64 -8.79 14.10
CA TYR A 130 5.18 -8.83 14.16
C TYR A 130 4.69 -9.67 15.34
N PHE A 131 3.61 -9.22 16.00
CA PHE A 131 2.90 -10.04 16.95
C PHE A 131 2.14 -11.15 16.22
N VAL A 132 2.37 -12.39 16.64
CA VAL A 132 1.70 -13.58 16.12
C VAL A 132 1.16 -14.38 17.31
N TYR A 133 0.15 -15.21 17.07
CA TYR A 133 -0.20 -16.22 18.07
C TYR A 133 0.84 -17.34 18.05
N SER A 134 1.10 -17.98 19.21
CA SER A 134 1.87 -19.20 19.28
C SER A 134 1.22 -20.32 18.46
N SER A 135 2.02 -21.27 18.02
CA SER A 135 1.61 -22.31 17.06
C SER A 135 0.45 -23.21 17.51
N ASP A 136 0.15 -23.23 18.79
CA ASP A 136 -0.93 -23.97 19.42
C ASP A 136 -2.28 -23.23 19.43
N VAL A 137 -2.30 -21.98 18.98
CA VAL A 137 -3.50 -21.12 18.96
C VAL A 137 -4.08 -21.01 17.57
N ASP A 138 -5.35 -21.33 17.45
CA ASP A 138 -6.09 -21.11 16.23
C ASP A 138 -6.59 -19.65 16.14
N TYR A 139 -6.15 -18.93 15.12
CA TYR A 139 -6.58 -17.55 14.83
C TYR A 139 -8.11 -17.41 14.68
N PHE A 140 -8.81 -18.47 14.27
CA PHE A 140 -10.25 -18.44 14.03
C PHE A 140 -11.07 -18.57 15.32
N THR A 141 -10.48 -19.09 16.38
CA THR A 141 -11.12 -19.15 17.70
C THR A 141 -10.90 -17.86 18.50
N GLU A 142 -9.91 -17.07 18.11
CA GLU A 142 -9.57 -15.84 18.80
C GLU A 142 -10.45 -14.67 18.39
N SER A 143 -10.94 -13.89 19.35
CA SER A 143 -11.83 -12.78 19.11
C SER A 143 -11.16 -11.55 18.51
N LYS A 144 -9.84 -11.42 18.68
CA LYS A 144 -9.03 -10.26 18.25
C LYS A 144 -7.74 -10.72 17.59
N SER A 145 -7.10 -9.84 16.83
CA SER A 145 -5.75 -10.10 16.32
C SER A 145 -4.72 -10.02 17.46
N PRO A 146 -3.52 -10.62 17.29
CA PRO A 146 -2.47 -10.55 18.32
C PRO A 146 -2.12 -9.11 18.72
N LYS A 147 -2.06 -8.19 17.74
CA LYS A 147 -1.80 -6.75 17.99
C LYS A 147 -2.89 -6.10 18.83
N GLU A 148 -4.16 -6.39 18.55
CA GLU A 148 -5.28 -5.84 19.32
C GLU A 148 -5.31 -6.41 20.75
N LYS A 149 -4.94 -7.65 20.96
CA LYS A 149 -4.78 -8.19 22.31
C LYS A 149 -3.65 -7.51 23.09
N VAL A 150 -2.51 -7.25 22.43
CA VAL A 150 -1.42 -6.49 23.05
C VAL A 150 -1.87 -5.09 23.44
N LEU A 151 -2.63 -4.41 22.55
CA LEU A 151 -3.20 -3.11 22.86
C LEU A 151 -4.12 -3.15 24.10
N ASP A 152 -5.00 -4.15 24.20
CA ASP A 152 -5.86 -4.29 25.35
C ASP A 152 -5.06 -4.55 26.64
N ILE A 153 -4.04 -5.41 26.60
CA ILE A 153 -3.16 -5.69 27.75
C ILE A 153 -2.52 -4.36 28.25
N ILE A 154 -2.03 -3.51 27.36
CA ILE A 154 -1.45 -2.23 27.72
C ILE A 154 -2.47 -1.33 28.44
N LEU A 155 -3.68 -1.24 27.89
CA LEU A 155 -4.74 -0.38 28.43
C LEU A 155 -5.32 -0.89 29.74
N GLU A 156 -5.66 -2.16 29.82
CA GLU A 156 -6.26 -2.80 31.01
C GLU A 156 -5.31 -2.76 32.22
N ASN A 157 -3.99 -2.93 31.96
CA ASN A 157 -2.98 -2.88 33.00
C ASN A 157 -2.41 -1.47 33.23
N LYS A 158 -2.94 -0.42 32.57
CA LYS A 158 -2.51 0.99 32.69
C LYS A 158 -1.02 1.22 32.43
N LEU A 159 -0.45 0.50 31.46
CA LEU A 159 0.98 0.46 31.18
C LEU A 159 1.44 1.57 30.22
N VAL A 160 0.58 2.53 29.85
CA VAL A 160 0.91 3.55 28.85
C VAL A 160 2.17 4.31 29.22
N GLU A 161 2.32 4.76 30.48
CA GLU A 161 3.51 5.46 30.94
C GLU A 161 4.76 4.58 30.88
N ASP A 162 4.66 3.31 31.29
CA ASP A 162 5.77 2.37 31.21
C ASP A 162 6.23 2.16 29.77
N ILE A 163 5.27 2.02 28.84
CA ILE A 163 5.56 1.87 27.40
C ILE A 163 6.23 3.13 26.83
N LEU A 164 5.82 4.33 27.25
CA LEU A 164 6.44 5.58 26.80
C LEU A 164 7.91 5.72 27.25
N LYS A 165 8.30 5.09 28.36
CA LYS A 165 9.70 5.07 28.86
C LYS A 165 10.60 4.11 28.09
N LEU A 166 10.06 3.22 27.26
CA LEU A 166 10.84 2.25 26.50
C LEU A 166 11.64 2.95 25.39
N ARG A 167 12.91 2.55 25.28
CA ARG A 167 13.86 3.15 24.35
C ARG A 167 14.99 2.21 23.95
N ILE A 168 15.62 2.50 22.83
CA ILE A 168 16.93 2.00 22.44
C ILE A 168 17.90 3.16 22.57
N GLU A 169 18.95 3.00 23.37
CA GLU A 169 20.03 3.97 23.49
C GLU A 169 21.15 3.61 22.52
N LYS A 170 21.76 4.63 21.93
CA LYS A 170 22.93 4.46 21.07
C LYS A 170 24.09 3.91 21.90
N ASN A 171 24.62 2.76 21.48
CA ASN A 171 25.76 2.11 22.13
C ASN A 171 26.55 1.27 21.11
N SER A 172 27.49 0.44 21.58
CA SER A 172 28.28 -0.46 20.70
C SER A 172 27.44 -1.47 19.91
N SER A 173 26.26 -1.84 20.39
CA SER A 173 25.34 -2.78 19.74
C SER A 173 24.25 -2.09 18.89
N SER A 174 23.97 -0.82 19.15
CA SER A 174 23.00 -0.03 18.40
C SER A 174 23.62 1.28 17.93
N LYS A 175 23.65 1.47 16.61
CA LYS A 175 24.20 2.67 15.97
C LYS A 175 23.28 3.89 16.08
N PHE A 176 22.06 3.74 16.56
CA PHE A 176 21.05 4.79 16.65
C PHE A 176 20.30 4.74 17.99
N SER A 177 19.65 5.85 18.33
CA SER A 177 18.70 5.94 19.45
C SER A 177 17.25 5.88 18.93
N TYR A 178 16.37 5.25 19.71
CA TYR A 178 14.94 5.20 19.42
C TYR A 178 14.15 5.32 20.72
N TYR A 179 13.17 6.22 20.76
CA TYR A 179 12.35 6.49 21.95
C TYR A 179 10.87 6.47 21.56
N ILE A 180 10.08 5.64 22.20
CA ILE A 180 8.63 5.55 21.90
C ILE A 180 7.94 6.88 22.17
N ILE A 181 8.27 7.58 23.24
CA ILE A 181 7.66 8.88 23.54
C ILE A 181 7.86 9.92 22.43
N LYS A 182 9.00 9.91 21.71
CA LYS A 182 9.23 10.82 20.57
C LYS A 182 8.18 10.60 19.50
N LYS A 183 7.86 9.35 19.18
CA LYS A 183 6.80 8.99 18.23
C LYS A 183 5.43 9.51 18.68
N VAL A 184 5.12 9.36 19.95
CA VAL A 184 3.83 9.80 20.50
C VAL A 184 3.70 11.32 20.50
N ILE A 185 4.75 12.04 20.96
CA ILE A 185 4.76 13.52 20.90
C ILE A 185 4.62 14.00 19.47
N ARG A 186 5.25 13.31 18.51
CA ARG A 186 5.11 13.59 17.10
C ARG A 186 3.68 13.43 16.61
N ASP A 187 3.02 12.31 16.94
CA ASP A 187 1.62 12.07 16.56
C ASP A 187 0.65 13.08 17.20
N LEU A 188 0.92 13.49 18.46
CA LEU A 188 0.18 14.58 19.12
C LEU A 188 0.34 15.91 18.38
N GLN A 189 1.56 16.27 17.98
CA GLN A 189 1.83 17.50 17.21
C GLN A 189 1.11 17.48 15.85
N LEU A 190 1.04 16.34 15.18
CA LEU A 190 0.29 16.19 13.94
C LEU A 190 -1.23 16.35 14.13
N LYS A 191 -1.74 16.00 15.31
CA LYS A 191 -3.12 16.28 15.73
C LYS A 191 -3.34 17.73 16.24
N GLY A 192 -2.30 18.56 16.21
CA GLY A 192 -2.38 19.95 16.70
C GLY A 192 -2.21 20.11 18.21
N ILE A 193 -1.86 19.05 18.94
CA ILE A 193 -1.62 19.07 20.38
C ILE A 193 -0.11 19.33 20.57
N TYR A 194 0.21 20.51 21.05
CA TYR A 194 1.61 20.89 21.33
C TYR A 194 2.05 20.34 22.69
N VAL A 195 3.24 19.72 22.72
CA VAL A 195 3.95 19.33 23.94
C VAL A 195 5.35 19.93 23.87
N PRO A 196 5.70 20.86 24.75
CA PRO A 196 7.05 21.45 24.77
C PRO A 196 8.06 20.40 25.22
N SER A 197 8.96 20.00 24.34
CA SER A 197 9.92 18.93 24.62
C SER A 197 11.21 19.14 23.87
N ASP A 198 12.32 18.97 24.54
CA ASP A 198 13.67 18.94 23.99
C ASP A 198 14.06 17.48 23.74
N PHE A 199 13.65 16.95 22.59
CA PHE A 199 13.90 15.53 22.34
C PHE A 199 14.73 15.24 21.11
N PHE A 200 14.89 16.19 20.19
CA PHE A 200 15.55 15.86 18.92
C PHE A 200 17.04 15.54 19.13
N ASP A 201 17.73 16.32 19.93
CA ASP A 201 19.18 16.16 20.16
C ASP A 201 19.54 15.15 21.25
N VAL A 202 18.54 14.52 21.88
CA VAL A 202 18.78 13.49 22.89
C VAL A 202 19.15 12.17 22.22
N ASP A 203 20.38 11.72 22.38
CA ASP A 203 20.88 10.41 21.94
C ASP A 203 20.88 9.37 23.06
N ASN A 204 21.37 9.78 24.25
CA ASN A 204 21.37 8.95 25.45
C ASN A 204 20.90 9.82 26.62
N GLY A 205 19.85 9.39 27.30
CA GLY A 205 19.30 10.09 28.44
C GLY A 205 17.78 10.26 28.43
N ASP A 206 17.27 10.97 29.44
CA ASP A 206 15.85 11.20 29.60
C ASP A 206 15.36 12.42 28.82
N ILE A 207 14.16 12.28 28.27
CA ILE A 207 13.44 13.37 27.60
C ILE A 207 12.81 14.24 28.69
N SER A 208 12.94 15.55 28.55
CA SER A 208 12.38 16.53 29.47
C SER A 208 11.51 17.57 28.74
N PHE A 209 10.78 18.35 29.49
CA PHE A 209 10.15 19.53 28.97
C PHE A 209 11.18 20.55 28.49
N SER A 210 10.97 21.15 27.35
CA SER A 210 11.68 22.33 26.90
C SER A 210 11.31 23.51 27.80
N LYS A 211 12.32 24.28 28.28
CA LYS A 211 12.13 25.45 29.12
C LYS A 211 12.16 26.75 28.31
N ASP A 212 11.61 26.74 27.13
CA ASP A 212 11.46 27.93 26.29
C ASP A 212 10.27 28.81 26.72
N LYS A 213 10.12 29.99 26.08
CA LYS A 213 9.02 30.91 26.39
C LYS A 213 7.63 30.29 26.19
N LYS A 214 7.50 29.30 25.33
CA LYS A 214 6.23 28.59 25.09
C LYS A 214 5.89 27.62 26.21
N TYR A 215 6.92 27.12 26.92
CA TYR A 215 6.72 26.28 28.10
C TYR A 215 6.02 27.04 29.23
N GLU A 216 6.40 28.28 29.49
CA GLU A 216 5.79 29.09 30.56
C GLU A 216 4.27 29.31 30.32
N GLU A 217 3.89 29.55 29.07
CA GLU A 217 2.49 29.68 28.70
C GLU A 217 1.77 28.34 28.79
N TYR A 218 2.41 27.25 28.34
CA TYR A 218 1.86 25.89 28.34
C TYR A 218 1.62 25.36 29.76
N ALA A 219 2.49 25.71 30.69
CA ALA A 219 2.48 25.22 32.07
C ALA A 219 1.47 25.94 32.98
N LYS A 220 0.93 27.11 32.58
CA LYS A 220 0.07 27.96 33.45
C LYS A 220 -1.10 27.23 34.09
N ASP A 221 -1.76 26.34 33.32
CA ASP A 221 -2.99 25.66 33.71
C ASP A 221 -2.84 24.13 33.79
N LYS A 222 -1.59 23.64 33.94
CA LYS A 222 -1.32 22.19 33.93
C LYS A 222 -0.41 21.78 35.07
N ASP A 223 -0.72 20.65 35.70
CA ASP A 223 0.18 20.00 36.63
C ASP A 223 1.23 19.17 35.87
N LEU A 224 2.39 19.72 35.73
CA LEU A 224 3.56 19.09 35.08
C LEU A 224 4.57 18.51 36.08
N SER A 225 4.24 18.49 37.37
CA SER A 225 5.15 18.04 38.44
C SER A 225 5.60 16.59 38.32
N LYS A 226 4.77 15.73 37.70
CA LYS A 226 5.04 14.31 37.47
C LYS A 226 5.98 14.03 36.28
N GLY A 227 6.39 15.08 35.57
CA GLY A 227 7.32 14.98 34.44
C GLY A 227 6.62 14.65 33.08
N ILE A 228 7.43 14.68 32.02
CA ILE A 228 6.91 14.61 30.65
C ILE A 228 6.25 13.27 30.31
N TYR A 229 6.75 12.15 30.83
CA TYR A 229 6.22 10.83 30.55
C TYR A 229 4.80 10.66 31.09
N SER A 230 4.57 11.04 32.36
CA SER A 230 3.26 10.98 32.97
C SER A 230 2.28 11.95 32.30
N HIS A 231 2.73 13.17 31.97
CA HIS A 231 1.91 14.13 31.25
C HIS A 231 1.48 13.62 29.86
N VAL A 232 2.43 13.08 29.06
CA VAL A 232 2.10 12.51 27.73
C VAL A 232 1.21 11.28 27.87
N ALA A 233 1.44 10.43 28.89
CA ALA A 233 0.56 9.29 29.17
C ALA A 233 -0.89 9.73 29.43
N ASP A 234 -1.09 10.78 30.23
CA ASP A 234 -2.41 11.34 30.50
C ASP A 234 -3.10 11.89 29.24
N LEU A 235 -2.34 12.47 28.31
CA LEU A 235 -2.89 12.96 27.04
C LEU A 235 -3.35 11.84 26.11
N VAL A 236 -2.77 10.63 26.21
CA VAL A 236 -3.02 9.56 25.24
C VAL A 236 -3.70 8.32 25.83
N LYS A 237 -3.91 8.24 27.16
CA LYS A 237 -4.46 7.05 27.85
C LYS A 237 -5.81 6.58 27.29
N ASP A 238 -6.63 7.52 26.79
CA ASP A 238 -7.94 7.23 26.22
C ASP A 238 -7.92 7.20 24.68
N ASP A 239 -6.80 7.53 24.05
CA ASP A 239 -6.64 7.55 22.60
C ASP A 239 -6.02 6.24 22.08
N LYS A 240 -6.86 5.22 21.93
CA LYS A 240 -6.45 3.93 21.37
C LYS A 240 -5.74 4.06 20.02
N SER A 241 -6.05 5.11 19.23
CA SER A 241 -5.45 5.29 17.91
C SER A 241 -3.95 5.61 17.97
N ILE A 242 -3.52 6.41 18.95
CA ILE A 242 -2.10 6.73 19.13
C ILE A 242 -1.33 5.51 19.65
N ILE A 243 -1.89 4.79 20.64
CA ILE A 243 -1.25 3.59 21.19
C ILE A 243 -1.15 2.49 20.10
N ARG A 244 -2.19 2.34 19.26
CA ARG A 244 -2.14 1.42 18.12
C ARG A 244 -1.02 1.77 17.15
N LYS A 245 -0.78 3.06 16.86
CA LYS A 245 0.32 3.53 16.01
C LYS A 245 1.71 3.25 16.60
N ILE A 246 1.85 3.19 17.92
CA ILE A 246 3.10 2.71 18.54
C ILE A 246 3.36 1.26 18.08
N LEU A 247 2.33 0.41 18.14
CA LEU A 247 2.42 -1.00 17.76
C LEU A 247 2.53 -1.23 16.23
N ASP A 248 2.42 -0.18 15.42
CA ASP A 248 2.71 -0.25 13.98
C ASP A 248 4.21 -0.13 13.69
N GLN A 249 5.02 0.34 14.66
CA GLN A 249 6.46 0.52 14.48
C GLN A 249 7.23 -0.75 14.85
N PRO A 250 8.11 -1.29 13.98
CA PRO A 250 8.85 -2.53 14.23
C PRO A 250 9.69 -2.49 15.51
N LEU A 251 10.38 -1.37 15.74
CA LEU A 251 11.23 -1.20 16.93
C LEU A 251 10.40 -1.11 18.20
N ALA A 252 9.28 -0.38 18.15
CA ALA A 252 8.35 -0.29 19.28
C ALA A 252 7.73 -1.64 19.61
N ARG A 253 7.31 -2.43 18.60
CA ARG A 253 6.78 -3.78 18.82
C ARG A 253 7.75 -4.65 19.60
N LYS A 254 9.03 -4.62 19.23
CA LYS A 254 10.06 -5.38 19.95
C LYS A 254 10.19 -4.94 21.40
N LEU A 255 10.31 -3.63 21.63
CA LEU A 255 10.44 -3.08 22.99
C LEU A 255 9.22 -3.41 23.86
N VAL A 256 8.03 -3.23 23.31
CA VAL A 256 6.76 -3.54 23.99
C VAL A 256 6.67 -5.03 24.31
N TYR A 257 7.00 -5.90 23.36
CA TYR A 257 7.02 -7.35 23.57
C TYR A 257 7.95 -7.73 24.72
N ASP A 258 9.18 -7.25 24.70
CA ASP A 258 10.19 -7.55 25.71
C ASP A 258 9.73 -7.10 27.12
N GLU A 259 9.11 -5.92 27.22
CA GLU A 259 8.59 -5.40 28.49
C GLU A 259 7.38 -6.20 29.00
N LEU A 260 6.41 -6.50 28.13
CA LEU A 260 5.23 -7.27 28.52
C LEU A 260 5.58 -8.71 28.87
N LYS A 261 6.56 -9.31 28.18
CA LYS A 261 7.09 -10.63 28.49
C LYS A 261 7.78 -10.64 29.85
N LYS A 262 8.58 -9.63 30.16
CA LYS A 262 9.23 -9.45 31.47
C LYS A 262 8.20 -9.34 32.60
N LYS A 263 7.06 -8.73 32.35
CA LYS A 263 5.94 -8.60 33.29
C LYS A 263 5.03 -9.86 33.33
N ASN A 264 5.33 -10.90 32.55
CA ASN A 264 4.51 -12.11 32.41
C ASN A 264 3.05 -11.86 31.98
N LEU A 265 2.83 -10.84 31.14
CA LEU A 265 1.50 -10.45 30.68
C LEU A 265 1.12 -11.05 29.32
N LEU A 266 2.08 -11.59 28.58
CA LEU A 266 1.83 -12.22 27.28
C LEU A 266 1.51 -13.69 27.46
N LYS A 267 0.28 -14.07 27.06
CA LYS A 267 -0.14 -15.46 26.95
C LYS A 267 -0.43 -15.73 25.48
N ASN A 268 0.14 -16.81 24.93
CA ASN A 268 -0.11 -17.27 23.57
C ASN A 268 0.17 -16.20 22.49
N ILE A 269 1.01 -15.21 22.79
CA ILE A 269 1.46 -14.19 21.83
C ILE A 269 2.98 -14.20 21.80
N GLU A 270 3.51 -14.32 20.58
CA GLU A 270 4.94 -14.33 20.30
C GLU A 270 5.30 -13.15 19.37
N LEU A 271 6.58 -12.82 19.34
CA LEU A 271 7.14 -11.88 18.37
C LEU A 271 7.81 -12.68 17.26
N SER A 272 7.27 -12.62 16.06
CA SER A 272 7.93 -13.16 14.87
C SER A 272 8.93 -12.14 14.33
N PRO A 273 10.22 -12.49 14.25
CA PRO A 273 11.24 -11.58 13.70
C PRO A 273 10.93 -11.16 12.26
N LEU A 274 10.47 -12.12 11.44
CA LEU A 274 10.18 -11.90 10.02
C LEU A 274 8.93 -12.69 9.62
N VAL A 275 8.01 -12.02 8.91
CA VAL A 275 6.78 -12.62 8.41
C VAL A 275 6.59 -12.32 6.93
N ASP A 276 6.01 -13.26 6.19
CA ASP A 276 5.41 -13.01 4.88
C ASP A 276 4.09 -12.26 5.09
N LEU A 277 4.09 -10.96 4.86
CA LEU A 277 2.94 -10.10 5.11
C LEU A 277 1.73 -10.44 4.24
N ASN A 278 1.95 -10.93 3.02
CA ASN A 278 0.83 -11.35 2.17
C ASN A 278 0.04 -12.48 2.83
N ARG A 279 0.75 -13.51 3.32
CA ARG A 279 0.14 -14.65 4.01
C ARG A 279 -0.46 -14.24 5.36
N TYR A 280 0.26 -13.45 6.13
CA TYR A 280 -0.19 -13.00 7.45
C TYR A 280 -1.46 -12.15 7.36
N ASN A 281 -1.50 -11.19 6.45
CA ASN A 281 -2.66 -10.33 6.25
C ASN A 281 -3.87 -11.13 5.74
N LEU A 282 -3.68 -12.09 4.83
CA LEU A 282 -4.78 -12.97 4.40
C LEU A 282 -5.36 -13.75 5.59
N LEU A 283 -4.51 -14.34 6.42
CA LEU A 283 -4.93 -15.06 7.63
C LEU A 283 -5.78 -14.17 8.55
N LEU A 284 -5.33 -12.95 8.83
CA LEU A 284 -6.07 -12.00 9.67
C LEU A 284 -7.41 -11.61 9.04
N ILE A 285 -7.44 -11.33 7.74
CA ILE A 285 -8.67 -10.96 7.02
C ILE A 285 -9.69 -12.11 7.04
N LYS A 286 -9.25 -13.33 6.75
CA LYS A 286 -10.14 -14.50 6.79
C LYS A 286 -10.66 -14.77 8.20
N SER A 287 -9.81 -14.65 9.21
CA SER A 287 -10.21 -14.78 10.61
C SER A 287 -11.26 -13.74 11.02
N GLU A 288 -11.11 -12.49 10.57
CA GLU A 288 -12.09 -11.42 10.86
C GLU A 288 -13.41 -11.65 10.11
N LEU A 289 -13.35 -12.08 8.85
CA LEU A 289 -14.54 -12.39 8.06
C LEU A 289 -15.29 -13.60 8.61
N ASN A 290 -14.59 -14.61 9.13
CA ASN A 290 -15.21 -15.79 9.75
C ASN A 290 -16.15 -15.43 10.89
N LYS A 291 -15.83 -14.42 11.69
CA LYS A 291 -16.69 -13.93 12.78
C LYS A 291 -18.04 -13.41 12.27
N GLN A 292 -18.09 -12.88 11.08
CA GLN A 292 -19.28 -12.34 10.43
C GLN A 292 -19.95 -13.38 9.50
N ASN A 293 -19.15 -14.28 8.94
CA ASN A 293 -19.57 -15.34 8.03
C ASN A 293 -18.74 -16.60 8.24
N SER A 294 -19.23 -17.53 9.05
CA SER A 294 -18.56 -18.79 9.41
C SER A 294 -18.28 -19.72 8.20
N LYS A 295 -18.82 -19.41 7.02
CA LYS A 295 -18.51 -20.12 5.76
C LYS A 295 -17.15 -19.74 5.17
N VAL A 296 -16.51 -18.67 5.66
CA VAL A 296 -15.14 -18.28 5.26
C VAL A 296 -14.16 -18.89 6.25
N THR A 297 -13.38 -19.87 5.81
CA THR A 297 -12.38 -20.59 6.64
C THR A 297 -11.01 -20.60 5.95
N LEU A 298 -10.00 -21.17 6.59
CA LEU A 298 -8.67 -21.31 5.95
C LEU A 298 -8.70 -22.24 4.75
N GLU A 299 -9.56 -23.26 4.76
CA GLU A 299 -9.69 -24.29 3.73
C GLU A 299 -10.55 -23.83 2.56
N THR A 300 -11.40 -22.84 2.74
CA THR A 300 -12.26 -22.32 1.65
C THR A 300 -11.44 -21.71 0.53
N SER A 301 -11.82 -22.03 -0.71
CA SER A 301 -11.16 -21.50 -1.90
C SER A 301 -11.49 -20.02 -2.13
N ALA A 302 -10.66 -19.34 -2.93
CA ALA A 302 -10.95 -17.97 -3.33
C ALA A 302 -12.31 -17.83 -4.05
N LYS A 303 -12.72 -18.86 -4.81
CA LYS A 303 -13.99 -18.91 -5.49
C LYS A 303 -15.17 -18.98 -4.51
N ASP A 304 -15.06 -19.87 -3.52
CA ASP A 304 -16.10 -20.03 -2.50
C ASP A 304 -16.18 -18.80 -1.58
N ASP A 305 -15.03 -18.24 -1.19
CA ASP A 305 -15.01 -17.02 -0.41
C ASP A 305 -15.60 -15.83 -1.17
N PHE A 306 -15.33 -15.72 -2.48
CA PHE A 306 -15.97 -14.70 -3.32
C PHE A 306 -17.49 -14.84 -3.28
N TYR A 307 -18.02 -16.04 -3.52
CA TYR A 307 -19.45 -16.31 -3.43
C TYR A 307 -20.01 -15.98 -2.03
N ASN A 308 -19.34 -16.46 -0.98
CA ASN A 308 -19.79 -16.25 0.40
C ASN A 308 -19.84 -14.76 0.79
N MET A 309 -18.89 -13.97 0.30
CA MET A 309 -18.90 -12.52 0.50
C MET A 309 -20.03 -11.82 -0.23
N VAL A 310 -20.23 -12.14 -1.52
CA VAL A 310 -21.36 -11.59 -2.30
C VAL A 310 -22.68 -11.96 -1.63
N ARG A 311 -22.85 -13.24 -1.27
CA ARG A 311 -24.06 -13.75 -0.64
C ARG A 311 -24.39 -13.04 0.68
N LYS A 312 -23.39 -12.76 1.49
CA LYS A 312 -23.58 -12.19 2.84
C LYS A 312 -23.66 -10.67 2.86
N PHE A 313 -22.88 -9.98 2.03
CA PHE A 313 -22.65 -8.53 2.20
C PHE A 313 -23.17 -7.67 1.04
N THR A 314 -23.31 -8.23 -0.15
CA THR A 314 -23.57 -7.42 -1.35
C THR A 314 -24.61 -7.99 -2.31
N MET A 315 -25.31 -9.08 -1.97
CA MET A 315 -26.31 -9.69 -2.85
C MET A 315 -27.46 -8.75 -3.20
N ASP A 316 -27.97 -8.02 -2.22
CA ASP A 316 -29.00 -7.00 -2.39
C ASP A 316 -28.57 -5.90 -3.35
N LYS A 317 -27.35 -5.43 -3.22
CA LYS A 317 -26.76 -4.41 -4.08
C LYS A 317 -26.47 -4.93 -5.48
N LEU A 318 -26.00 -6.19 -5.59
CA LEU A 318 -25.80 -6.85 -6.88
C LEU A 318 -27.10 -6.97 -7.66
N LEU A 319 -28.18 -7.40 -7.04
CA LEU A 319 -29.47 -7.54 -7.69
C LEU A 319 -30.12 -6.18 -8.02
N SER A 320 -29.79 -5.15 -7.27
CA SER A 320 -30.24 -3.77 -7.54
C SER A 320 -29.40 -3.02 -8.57
N TYR A 321 -28.28 -3.62 -9.03
CA TYR A 321 -27.30 -2.97 -9.92
C TYR A 321 -27.76 -2.98 -11.37
N VAL A 322 -27.45 -1.90 -12.10
CA VAL A 322 -27.66 -1.81 -13.55
C VAL A 322 -26.32 -1.48 -14.19
N LYS A 323 -25.77 -2.39 -14.98
CA LYS A 323 -24.53 -2.19 -15.74
C LYS A 323 -24.86 -1.81 -17.18
N VAL A 324 -24.20 -0.78 -17.70
CA VAL A 324 -24.25 -0.45 -19.12
C VAL A 324 -22.94 -0.90 -19.77
N ASP A 325 -23.00 -1.72 -20.78
CA ASP A 325 -21.84 -2.19 -21.53
C ASP A 325 -21.30 -1.09 -22.49
N LYS A 326 -20.16 -1.36 -23.12
CA LYS A 326 -19.52 -0.42 -24.07
C LYS A 326 -20.37 -0.15 -25.34
N LYS A 327 -21.41 -0.96 -25.59
CA LYS A 327 -22.32 -0.82 -26.73
C LYS A 327 -23.64 -0.14 -26.33
N GLY A 328 -23.80 0.23 -25.04
CA GLY A 328 -25.02 0.84 -24.51
C GLY A 328 -26.09 -0.14 -24.06
N ASN A 329 -25.84 -1.47 -24.09
CA ASN A 329 -26.80 -2.46 -23.61
C ASN A 329 -26.80 -2.50 -22.08
N LYS A 330 -27.98 -2.65 -21.48
CA LYS A 330 -28.13 -2.82 -20.04
C LYS A 330 -28.02 -4.28 -19.66
N ILE A 331 -27.18 -4.56 -18.68
CA ILE A 331 -27.08 -5.87 -18.03
C ILE A 331 -27.66 -5.70 -16.63
N ILE A 332 -28.73 -6.41 -16.35
CA ILE A 332 -29.48 -6.31 -15.09
C ILE A 332 -29.43 -7.67 -14.39
N PRO A 333 -28.62 -7.83 -13.31
CA PRO A 333 -28.51 -9.10 -12.60
C PRO A 333 -29.83 -9.68 -12.13
N ALA A 334 -30.75 -8.83 -11.68
CA ALA A 334 -32.10 -9.25 -11.28
C ALA A 334 -32.88 -9.93 -12.42
N GLU A 335 -32.82 -9.39 -13.62
CA GLU A 335 -33.49 -9.97 -14.80
C GLU A 335 -32.95 -11.36 -15.11
N ILE A 336 -31.62 -11.52 -15.05
CA ILE A 336 -30.96 -12.81 -15.30
C ILE A 336 -31.35 -13.83 -14.24
N LEU A 337 -31.46 -13.44 -12.97
CA LEU A 337 -31.90 -14.35 -11.91
C LEU A 337 -33.36 -14.75 -12.05
N LEU A 338 -34.25 -13.81 -12.35
CA LEU A 338 -35.67 -14.08 -12.59
C LEU A 338 -35.86 -15.06 -13.76
N LYS A 339 -35.18 -14.86 -14.88
CA LYS A 339 -35.20 -15.79 -16.02
C LYS A 339 -34.75 -17.19 -15.64
N LYS A 340 -33.69 -17.33 -14.84
CA LYS A 340 -33.19 -18.63 -14.34
C LYS A 340 -34.21 -19.34 -13.45
N LEU A 341 -35.00 -18.62 -12.67
CA LEU A 341 -36.08 -19.19 -11.87
C LEU A 341 -37.25 -19.60 -12.73
N GLU A 342 -37.65 -18.80 -13.71
CA GLU A 342 -38.71 -19.11 -14.69
C GLU A 342 -38.36 -20.36 -15.52
N GLU A 343 -37.12 -20.50 -15.98
CA GLU A 343 -36.62 -21.68 -16.69
C GLU A 343 -36.78 -22.98 -15.87
N LYS A 344 -36.78 -22.87 -14.55
CA LYS A 344 -37.05 -23.98 -13.63
C LYS A 344 -38.51 -24.11 -13.21
N ASN A 345 -39.41 -23.36 -13.84
CA ASN A 345 -40.84 -23.32 -13.52
C ASN A 345 -41.13 -22.87 -12.08
N ILE A 346 -40.30 -21.97 -11.54
CA ILE A 346 -40.48 -21.39 -10.19
C ILE A 346 -41.17 -20.04 -10.36
N ASP A 347 -42.42 -19.94 -9.92
CA ASP A 347 -43.11 -18.67 -9.86
C ASP A 347 -42.59 -17.82 -8.71
N THR A 348 -42.04 -16.66 -9.04
CA THR A 348 -41.43 -15.76 -8.04
C THR A 348 -42.44 -14.79 -7.46
N ASN A 349 -43.57 -14.53 -8.14
CA ASN A 349 -44.49 -13.43 -7.84
C ASN A 349 -43.77 -12.05 -7.62
N VAL A 350 -42.57 -11.91 -8.16
CA VAL A 350 -41.74 -10.71 -8.04
C VAL A 350 -41.50 -10.15 -9.44
N GLU A 351 -41.62 -8.84 -9.56
CA GLU A 351 -41.24 -8.07 -10.74
C GLU A 351 -40.28 -6.94 -10.36
N TYR A 352 -39.65 -6.32 -11.33
CA TYR A 352 -38.79 -5.18 -11.10
C TYR A 352 -39.13 -3.99 -12.01
N THR A 353 -38.81 -2.80 -11.53
CA THR A 353 -38.85 -1.55 -12.29
C THR A 353 -37.50 -0.83 -12.19
N LEU A 354 -37.16 -0.05 -13.21
CA LEU A 354 -35.98 0.80 -13.17
C LEU A 354 -36.34 2.16 -12.62
N VAL A 355 -35.67 2.58 -11.57
CA VAL A 355 -35.80 3.88 -10.94
C VAL A 355 -34.46 4.61 -10.91
N LYS A 356 -34.46 5.93 -10.85
CA LYS A 356 -33.24 6.72 -10.70
C LYS A 356 -33.00 7.04 -9.22
N ASP A 357 -31.76 6.93 -8.80
CA ASP A 357 -31.33 7.35 -7.47
C ASP A 357 -31.09 8.88 -7.40
N GLU A 358 -30.71 9.39 -6.24
CA GLU A 358 -30.41 10.81 -6.00
C GLU A 358 -29.26 11.35 -6.88
N LYS A 359 -28.44 10.47 -7.46
CA LYS A 359 -27.33 10.79 -8.36
C LYS A 359 -27.66 10.56 -9.83
N ASP A 360 -28.93 10.43 -10.17
CA ASP A 360 -29.46 10.16 -11.53
C ASP A 360 -28.98 8.83 -12.12
N LYS A 361 -28.51 7.88 -11.28
CA LYS A 361 -28.12 6.53 -11.69
C LYS A 361 -29.34 5.61 -11.64
N GLU A 362 -29.51 4.80 -12.69
CA GLU A 362 -30.55 3.78 -12.70
C GLU A 362 -30.23 2.65 -11.73
N LYS A 363 -31.23 2.23 -10.99
CA LYS A 363 -31.20 1.04 -10.12
C LYS A 363 -32.50 0.25 -10.23
N VAL A 364 -32.45 -1.02 -9.86
CA VAL A 364 -33.61 -1.90 -9.82
C VAL A 364 -34.37 -1.72 -8.52
N GLN A 365 -35.69 -1.56 -8.61
CA GLN A 365 -36.64 -1.62 -7.53
C GLN A 365 -37.57 -2.82 -7.71
N PHE A 366 -37.77 -3.60 -6.65
CA PHE A 366 -38.57 -4.84 -6.69
C PHE A 366 -39.95 -4.60 -6.12
N ASN A 367 -40.95 -5.24 -6.75
CA ASN A 367 -42.35 -5.21 -6.32
C ASN A 367 -42.95 -6.62 -6.43
N TYR A 368 -44.04 -6.87 -5.70
CA TYR A 368 -44.86 -8.06 -5.93
C TYR A 368 -45.84 -7.81 -7.07
N LYS A 369 -46.08 -8.82 -7.94
CA LYS A 369 -47.02 -8.74 -9.08
C LYS A 369 -48.46 -8.59 -8.65
N ASP A 370 -48.84 -9.13 -7.48
CA ASP A 370 -50.20 -9.13 -6.96
C ASP A 370 -50.53 -7.93 -6.11
N ASN A 371 -49.57 -7.01 -5.85
CA ASN A 371 -49.70 -5.85 -4.96
C ASN A 371 -50.16 -6.19 -3.53
N GLU A 372 -50.11 -7.48 -3.13
CA GLU A 372 -50.42 -7.88 -1.75
C GLU A 372 -49.25 -7.50 -0.82
N LYS A 373 -49.55 -6.90 0.33
CA LYS A 373 -48.58 -6.69 1.38
C LYS A 373 -48.22 -8.02 2.02
N LYS A 374 -47.00 -8.52 1.71
CA LYS A 374 -46.40 -9.68 2.38
C LYS A 374 -45.47 -9.23 3.50
N ASP A 375 -45.28 -10.09 4.49
CA ASP A 375 -44.38 -9.82 5.64
C ASP A 375 -42.89 -9.77 5.22
N ILE A 376 -42.55 -10.24 4.03
CA ILE A 376 -41.18 -10.30 3.50
C ILE A 376 -41.07 -9.34 2.31
N GLU A 377 -39.98 -8.59 2.24
CA GLU A 377 -39.70 -7.71 1.10
C GLU A 377 -39.48 -8.52 -0.19
N PRO A 378 -39.92 -8.02 -1.37
CA PRO A 378 -39.82 -8.74 -2.65
C PRO A 378 -38.39 -9.20 -2.98
N LEU A 379 -37.37 -8.35 -2.74
CA LEU A 379 -35.97 -8.71 -2.96
C LEU A 379 -35.51 -9.84 -2.04
N THR A 380 -35.87 -9.79 -0.77
CA THR A 380 -35.53 -10.85 0.20
C THR A 380 -36.21 -12.16 -0.19
N HIS A 381 -37.46 -12.10 -0.61
CA HIS A 381 -38.20 -13.28 -1.10
C HIS A 381 -37.52 -13.90 -2.34
N LEU A 382 -37.12 -13.07 -3.32
CA LEU A 382 -36.40 -13.51 -4.52
C LEU A 382 -35.07 -14.22 -4.18
N ILE A 383 -34.30 -13.65 -3.26
CA ILE A 383 -33.04 -14.24 -2.80
C ILE A 383 -33.29 -15.59 -2.12
N SER A 384 -34.30 -15.69 -1.24
CA SER A 384 -34.66 -16.94 -0.55
C SER A 384 -35.06 -18.03 -1.52
N LEU A 385 -35.93 -17.74 -2.50
CA LEU A 385 -36.33 -18.69 -3.53
C LEU A 385 -35.14 -19.20 -4.35
N ALA A 386 -34.23 -18.31 -4.71
CA ALA A 386 -33.04 -18.69 -5.47
C ALA A 386 -32.07 -19.53 -4.62
N GLU A 387 -31.98 -19.29 -3.31
CA GLU A 387 -31.18 -20.06 -2.37
C GLU A 387 -31.76 -21.46 -2.13
N GLU A 388 -33.05 -21.58 -1.87
CA GLU A 388 -33.75 -22.85 -1.68
C GLU A 388 -33.62 -23.76 -2.90
N ASN A 389 -33.53 -23.17 -4.08
CA ASN A 389 -33.37 -23.89 -5.34
C ASN A 389 -31.91 -24.05 -5.79
N ASN A 390 -30.94 -23.71 -4.94
CA ASN A 390 -29.49 -23.81 -5.18
C ASN A 390 -29.01 -23.07 -6.45
N LEU A 391 -29.62 -21.94 -6.80
CA LEU A 391 -29.30 -21.20 -8.02
C LEU A 391 -28.27 -20.10 -7.78
N LEU A 392 -28.12 -19.59 -6.54
CA LEU A 392 -27.31 -18.43 -6.26
C LEU A 392 -25.83 -18.64 -6.54
N TYR A 393 -25.30 -19.83 -6.28
CA TYR A 393 -23.87 -20.13 -6.48
C TYR A 393 -23.51 -20.00 -7.97
N ASP A 394 -24.23 -20.73 -8.82
CA ASP A 394 -24.00 -20.71 -10.28
C ASP A 394 -24.36 -19.36 -10.90
N PHE A 395 -25.32 -18.64 -10.34
CA PHE A 395 -25.68 -17.29 -10.76
C PHE A 395 -24.53 -16.31 -10.51
N VAL A 396 -24.04 -16.21 -9.27
CA VAL A 396 -22.98 -15.27 -8.88
C VAL A 396 -21.67 -15.54 -9.64
N LEU A 397 -21.36 -16.81 -9.89
CA LEU A 397 -20.11 -17.23 -10.53
C LEU A 397 -20.19 -17.32 -12.06
N SER A 398 -21.36 -17.02 -12.66
CA SER A 398 -21.51 -16.98 -14.11
C SER A 398 -20.70 -15.86 -14.75
N ASP A 399 -20.33 -16.03 -16.03
CA ASP A 399 -19.49 -15.08 -16.76
C ASP A 399 -20.12 -13.69 -16.86
N ASP A 400 -21.44 -13.60 -16.94
CA ASP A 400 -22.18 -12.36 -17.03
C ASP A 400 -22.22 -11.59 -15.70
N ILE A 401 -22.21 -12.30 -14.57
CA ILE A 401 -22.44 -11.74 -13.24
C ILE A 401 -21.17 -11.55 -12.41
N LYS A 402 -20.21 -12.50 -12.47
CA LYS A 402 -19.01 -12.47 -11.60
C LYS A 402 -18.23 -11.14 -11.63
N ASN A 403 -18.13 -10.53 -12.84
CA ASN A 403 -17.41 -9.25 -12.98
C ASN A 403 -18.21 -8.08 -12.41
N ILE A 404 -19.56 -8.11 -12.53
CA ILE A 404 -20.44 -7.11 -11.91
C ILE A 404 -20.38 -7.27 -10.39
N ALA A 405 -20.44 -8.49 -9.88
CA ALA A 405 -20.33 -8.77 -8.46
C ALA A 405 -18.97 -8.30 -7.87
N GLN A 406 -17.87 -8.42 -8.65
CA GLN A 406 -16.57 -7.88 -8.24
C GLN A 406 -16.57 -6.35 -8.19
N GLU A 407 -17.20 -5.66 -9.14
CA GLU A 407 -17.36 -4.20 -9.10
C GLU A 407 -18.14 -3.78 -7.86
N VAL A 408 -19.29 -4.42 -7.61
CA VAL A 408 -20.13 -4.15 -6.43
C VAL A 408 -19.37 -4.41 -5.14
N ASN A 409 -18.60 -5.49 -5.03
CA ASN A 409 -17.73 -5.76 -3.87
C ASN A 409 -16.68 -4.66 -3.67
N THR A 410 -16.10 -4.16 -4.75
CA THR A 410 -15.09 -3.08 -4.70
C THR A 410 -15.71 -1.75 -4.25
N GLU A 411 -16.86 -1.38 -4.82
CA GLU A 411 -17.60 -0.17 -4.43
C GLU A 411 -18.05 -0.20 -2.95
N ASN A 412 -18.29 -1.40 -2.40
CA ASN A 412 -18.68 -1.60 -1.02
C ASN A 412 -17.51 -1.92 -0.08
N ASN A 413 -16.27 -1.72 -0.53
CA ASN A 413 -15.05 -1.88 0.27
C ASN A 413 -14.94 -3.26 0.95
N ILE A 414 -15.30 -4.33 0.27
CA ILE A 414 -15.11 -5.68 0.80
C ILE A 414 -13.60 -5.95 0.97
N ILE A 415 -13.22 -6.33 2.18
CA ILE A 415 -11.82 -6.35 2.64
C ILE A 415 -10.99 -7.42 1.91
N LEU A 416 -11.56 -8.60 1.65
CA LEU A 416 -10.86 -9.73 1.02
C LEU A 416 -10.79 -9.51 -0.50
N LYS A 417 -9.59 -9.22 -0.99
CA LYS A 417 -9.35 -8.96 -2.41
C LYS A 417 -9.12 -10.26 -3.16
N ILE A 418 -9.98 -10.52 -4.15
CA ILE A 418 -9.89 -11.66 -5.06
C ILE A 418 -9.79 -11.13 -6.48
N SER A 419 -8.81 -11.62 -7.22
CA SER A 419 -8.66 -11.38 -8.65
C SER A 419 -9.45 -12.42 -9.42
N ILE A 420 -10.28 -11.95 -10.36
CA ILE A 420 -11.11 -12.81 -11.21
C ILE A 420 -10.58 -12.72 -12.63
N THR A 421 -10.30 -13.88 -13.21
CA THR A 421 -9.99 -14.02 -14.64
C THR A 421 -11.08 -14.87 -15.31
N ASN A 422 -11.02 -15.04 -16.64
CA ASN A 422 -11.97 -15.90 -17.33
C ASN A 422 -11.92 -17.37 -16.85
N LYS A 423 -10.82 -17.79 -16.20
CA LYS A 423 -10.57 -19.19 -15.84
C LYS A 423 -10.33 -19.44 -14.35
N SER A 424 -10.02 -18.41 -13.56
CA SER A 424 -9.62 -18.58 -12.16
C SER A 424 -10.13 -17.48 -11.25
N PHE A 425 -10.23 -17.84 -9.97
CA PHE A 425 -10.37 -16.96 -8.83
C PHE A 425 -9.13 -17.14 -7.97
N ASP A 426 -8.37 -16.06 -7.76
CA ASP A 426 -7.14 -16.09 -6.97
C ASP A 426 -7.14 -14.98 -5.93
N TYR A 427 -6.72 -15.30 -4.72
CA TYR A 427 -6.42 -14.23 -3.77
C TYR A 427 -5.30 -13.36 -4.33
N VAL A 428 -5.43 -12.07 -4.21
CA VAL A 428 -4.37 -11.12 -4.61
C VAL A 428 -3.05 -11.46 -3.93
N TYR A 429 -3.08 -11.99 -2.72
CA TYR A 429 -1.92 -12.49 -2.01
C TYR A 429 -1.18 -13.62 -2.77
N ASN A 430 -1.89 -14.57 -3.39
CA ASN A 430 -1.28 -15.66 -4.17
C ASN A 430 -0.56 -15.11 -5.43
N ILE A 431 -1.16 -14.11 -6.07
CA ILE A 431 -0.56 -13.43 -7.22
C ILE A 431 0.75 -12.77 -6.79
N ASN A 432 0.72 -12.00 -5.70
CA ASN A 432 1.89 -11.34 -5.15
C ASN A 432 2.98 -12.35 -4.75
N ARG A 433 2.61 -13.49 -4.15
CA ARG A 433 3.56 -14.58 -3.85
C ARG A 433 4.18 -15.16 -5.10
N THR A 434 3.40 -15.39 -6.15
CA THR A 434 3.89 -15.91 -7.44
C THR A 434 4.86 -14.92 -8.10
N GLU A 435 4.58 -13.63 -8.05
CA GLU A 435 5.48 -12.59 -8.55
C GLU A 435 6.82 -12.59 -7.79
N ILE A 436 6.77 -12.63 -6.45
CA ILE A 436 7.96 -12.68 -5.59
C ILE A 436 8.78 -13.92 -5.89
N LYS A 437 8.13 -15.10 -5.97
CA LYS A 437 8.77 -16.37 -6.33
C LYS A 437 9.52 -16.27 -7.67
N ASN A 438 8.83 -15.79 -8.70
CA ASN A 438 9.40 -15.68 -10.04
C ASN A 438 10.56 -14.67 -10.10
N ARG A 439 10.41 -13.52 -9.41
CA ARG A 439 11.40 -12.46 -9.38
C ARG A 439 12.68 -12.84 -8.64
N TYR A 440 12.55 -13.44 -7.45
CA TYR A 440 13.67 -13.76 -6.57
C TYR A 440 14.05 -15.23 -6.57
N LYS A 441 13.38 -16.06 -7.39
CA LYS A 441 13.65 -17.50 -7.56
C LYS A 441 13.63 -18.28 -6.23
N VAL A 442 12.73 -17.92 -5.33
CA VAL A 442 12.52 -18.63 -4.06
C VAL A 442 11.61 -19.85 -4.26
N LYS A 443 11.64 -20.80 -3.30
CA LYS A 443 10.80 -22.00 -3.33
C LYS A 443 9.32 -21.66 -3.13
N ASP A 444 8.40 -22.56 -3.48
CA ASP A 444 6.95 -22.35 -3.36
C ASP A 444 6.48 -22.16 -1.92
N ASP A 445 7.11 -22.84 -0.99
CA ASP A 445 6.83 -22.86 0.44
C ASP A 445 7.69 -21.89 1.26
N TYR A 446 8.21 -20.84 0.63
CA TYR A 446 9.10 -19.90 1.33
C TYR A 446 8.44 -19.29 2.58
N THR A 447 9.25 -19.11 3.62
CA THR A 447 8.94 -18.36 4.85
C THR A 447 9.48 -16.92 4.74
N GLY A 448 9.08 -16.06 5.69
CA GLY A 448 9.64 -14.71 5.81
C GLY A 448 11.17 -14.72 5.92
N GLU A 449 11.71 -15.63 6.74
CA GLU A 449 13.16 -15.76 6.99
C GLU A 449 13.91 -16.23 5.74
N SER A 450 13.40 -17.26 5.05
CA SER A 450 14.05 -17.78 3.84
C SER A 450 14.03 -16.77 2.70
N LEU A 451 12.95 -16.01 2.56
CA LEU A 451 12.85 -14.92 1.59
C LEU A 451 13.82 -13.80 1.94
N PHE A 452 13.88 -13.37 3.20
CA PHE A 452 14.78 -12.31 3.64
C PHE A 452 16.25 -12.69 3.42
N SER A 453 16.63 -13.92 3.76
CA SER A 453 17.97 -14.43 3.49
C SER A 453 18.31 -14.42 1.99
N THR A 454 17.36 -14.80 1.13
CA THR A 454 17.53 -14.74 -0.33
C THR A 454 17.68 -13.31 -0.83
N LEU A 455 16.89 -12.38 -0.29
CA LEU A 455 16.99 -10.96 -0.63
C LEU A 455 18.32 -10.36 -0.18
N LYS A 456 18.79 -10.65 1.04
CA LYS A 456 20.12 -10.21 1.50
C LYS A 456 21.21 -10.65 0.52
N LYS A 457 21.16 -11.89 0.03
CA LYS A 457 22.10 -12.40 -1.00
C LYS A 457 21.94 -11.70 -2.34
N THR A 458 20.68 -11.54 -2.81
CA THR A 458 20.38 -10.91 -4.12
C THR A 458 20.93 -9.48 -4.21
N TYR A 459 20.84 -8.72 -3.12
CA TYR A 459 21.35 -7.35 -3.05
C TYR A 459 22.77 -7.25 -2.45
N SER A 460 23.42 -8.38 -2.13
CA SER A 460 24.76 -8.46 -1.54
C SER A 460 24.91 -7.66 -0.24
N ILE A 461 23.92 -7.78 0.66
CA ILE A 461 23.84 -7.09 1.95
C ILE A 461 23.80 -8.05 3.13
N GLU A 462 24.43 -9.23 3.00
CA GLU A 462 24.45 -10.27 4.04
C GLU A 462 25.17 -9.83 5.31
N ASP A 463 26.12 -8.94 5.18
CA ASP A 463 26.94 -8.36 6.25
C ASP A 463 26.20 -7.33 7.13
N LEU A 464 25.03 -6.86 6.68
CA LEU A 464 24.25 -5.90 7.43
C LEU A 464 23.41 -6.57 8.53
N ASP A 465 23.23 -5.87 9.65
CA ASP A 465 22.25 -6.27 10.64
C ASP A 465 20.82 -6.27 10.04
N ASP A 466 19.92 -7.04 10.65
CA ASP A 466 18.60 -7.29 10.06
C ASP A 466 17.74 -6.02 9.92
N TYR A 467 17.88 -5.04 10.84
CA TYR A 467 17.12 -3.80 10.74
C TYR A 467 17.63 -2.90 9.61
N THR A 468 18.93 -2.76 9.46
CA THR A 468 19.57 -2.00 8.36
C THR A 468 19.26 -2.67 7.02
N ALA A 469 19.40 -4.00 6.94
CA ALA A 469 19.07 -4.76 5.74
C ALA A 469 17.59 -4.63 5.36
N TYR A 470 16.68 -4.74 6.32
CA TYR A 470 15.25 -4.52 6.11
C TYR A 470 14.97 -3.10 5.61
N SER A 471 15.57 -2.08 6.24
CA SER A 471 15.43 -0.68 5.83
C SER A 471 15.87 -0.46 4.38
N TYR A 472 17.03 -1.04 4.02
CA TYR A 472 17.54 -1.01 2.65
C TYR A 472 16.55 -1.62 1.66
N LEU A 473 16.03 -2.82 1.97
CA LEU A 473 15.11 -3.54 1.09
C LEU A 473 13.79 -2.78 0.90
N VAL A 474 13.22 -2.23 1.98
CA VAL A 474 11.97 -1.45 1.93
C VAL A 474 12.13 -0.21 1.07
N LEU A 475 13.18 0.59 1.30
CA LEU A 475 13.39 1.84 0.56
C LEU A 475 13.74 1.58 -0.90
N ASN A 476 14.59 0.59 -1.17
CA ASN A 476 14.91 0.19 -2.53
C ASN A 476 13.66 -0.28 -3.30
N ARG A 477 12.80 -1.05 -2.65
CA ARG A 477 11.52 -1.50 -3.25
C ARG A 477 10.59 -0.35 -3.56
N LYS A 478 10.46 0.65 -2.69
CA LYS A 478 9.69 1.86 -2.98
C LYS A 478 10.18 2.58 -4.23
N VAL A 479 11.49 2.69 -4.38
CA VAL A 479 12.11 3.30 -5.56
C VAL A 479 11.85 2.47 -6.83
N GLU A 480 11.92 1.15 -6.74
CA GLU A 480 11.61 0.26 -7.85
C GLU A 480 10.14 0.37 -8.32
N LEU A 481 9.20 0.43 -7.38
CA LEU A 481 7.77 0.51 -7.68
C LEU A 481 7.35 1.79 -8.41
N GLN A 482 8.19 2.83 -8.39
CA GLN A 482 7.95 4.06 -9.14
C GLN A 482 7.92 3.87 -10.66
N GLY A 483 8.43 2.74 -11.19
CA GLY A 483 8.43 2.41 -12.62
C GLY A 483 9.10 3.51 -13.45
N ASP A 484 8.51 3.86 -14.58
CA ASP A 484 9.06 4.86 -15.52
C ASP A 484 8.89 6.32 -15.08
N LYS A 485 8.17 6.57 -13.96
CA LYS A 485 7.92 7.91 -13.42
C LYS A 485 9.08 8.41 -12.54
N ALA A 486 10.30 8.26 -13.01
CA ALA A 486 11.52 8.56 -12.25
C ALA A 486 11.63 10.02 -11.77
N TYR A 487 10.94 10.94 -12.45
CA TYR A 487 10.90 12.36 -12.14
C TYR A 487 9.91 12.74 -11.02
N ILE A 488 9.02 11.83 -10.59
CA ILE A 488 8.09 12.10 -9.48
C ILE A 488 8.77 11.73 -8.17
N PRO A 489 8.91 12.68 -7.22
CA PRO A 489 9.49 12.36 -5.91
C PRO A 489 8.66 11.33 -5.14
N ILE A 490 9.35 10.40 -4.50
CA ILE A 490 8.74 9.36 -3.65
C ILE A 490 8.71 9.89 -2.22
N THR A 491 7.52 10.14 -1.69
CA THR A 491 7.40 10.59 -0.31
C THR A 491 7.57 9.42 0.66
N LEU A 492 8.51 9.55 1.60
CA LEU A 492 8.73 8.58 2.66
C LEU A 492 7.87 8.87 3.90
N THR A 493 7.86 10.13 4.33
CA THR A 493 7.14 10.54 5.54
C THR A 493 6.78 12.02 5.48
N TYR A 494 5.79 12.39 6.29
CA TYR A 494 5.30 13.76 6.43
C TYR A 494 5.50 14.26 7.85
N GLY A 495 5.44 15.58 8.01
CA GLY A 495 5.36 16.20 9.32
C GLY A 495 6.61 16.04 10.16
N ILE A 496 7.79 15.96 9.57
CA ILE A 496 9.05 15.96 10.32
C ILE A 496 9.29 17.30 11.02
N SER A 497 10.03 17.30 12.11
CA SER A 497 10.36 18.51 12.86
C SER A 497 11.35 19.41 12.11
N GLU A 498 11.38 20.70 12.45
CA GLU A 498 12.36 21.65 11.89
C GLU A 498 13.81 21.21 12.13
N PRO A 499 14.21 20.73 13.33
CA PRO A 499 15.55 20.18 13.52
C PRO A 499 15.83 18.97 12.62
N CYS A 500 14.85 18.10 12.41
CA CYS A 500 14.99 16.98 11.46
C CYS A 500 15.22 17.47 10.02
N VAL A 501 14.45 18.48 9.57
CA VAL A 501 14.65 19.14 8.27
C VAL A 501 16.08 19.67 8.14
N SER A 502 16.57 20.38 9.15
CA SER A 502 17.91 20.96 9.15
C SER A 502 19.00 19.88 9.03
N HIS A 503 18.87 18.78 9.78
CA HIS A 503 19.82 17.66 9.71
C HIS A 503 19.80 16.94 8.37
N ILE A 504 18.59 16.76 7.77
CA ILE A 504 18.48 16.15 6.45
C ILE A 504 19.14 17.04 5.41
N LYS A 505 18.92 18.35 5.43
CA LYS A 505 19.57 19.29 4.52
C LYS A 505 21.07 19.26 4.66
N GLU A 506 21.59 19.29 5.89
CA GLU A 506 23.03 19.22 6.14
C GLU A 506 23.70 17.96 5.58
N LYS A 507 23.00 16.82 5.61
CA LYS A 507 23.58 15.51 5.24
C LYS A 507 23.32 15.07 3.80
N PHE A 508 22.28 15.59 3.15
CA PHE A 508 21.82 15.11 1.85
C PHE A 508 21.71 16.20 0.76
N GLU A 509 21.77 17.47 1.09
CA GLU A 509 21.97 18.60 0.15
C GLU A 509 23.46 18.99 0.06
#